data_31803de65df41f12481962c412a361de
#
_entry.id   31803de65df41f12481962c412a361de
#
_cell.length_a   1.000
_cell.length_b   1.000
_cell.length_c   1.000
_cell.angle_alpha   90.00
_cell.angle_beta   90.00
_cell.angle_gamma   90.00
#
_symmetry.space_group_name_H-M   'P 1'
#
loop_
_entity.id
_entity.type
_entity.pdbx_description
1 polymer ?
#
loop_
_entity_poly.entity_id
_entity_poly.type
_entity_poly.pdbx_seq_one_letter_code
_entity_poly.pdbx_strand_id
1 'polypeptide(L)'
;MSADLGLGLAAIGRPAYITLGRDADLPGDRSPAALEARAHELLDTAVGVGIGWFDAARSYGRAEQFLSTWSGPGTVSSKWGYTYTAEDPTVDADEVKTHDLPTFQRQWAETRALLGDRLALYAVHSLTVESPLWDDDALLHRLAEVRDAGTPLGFSTSGPRQADAVRRGVELQVDGGPLFSAVQSTWNLLEPSVGPALAEAAAAGWRVLVKEGVANGRLTDRGLPAGSPLRAAADAAGVGPDAVALAAAMAQPWASVVLSGAVTPAQLRSNAAARDVVLPDLPDLAEEPEAYWATRSSLPWA
;
A
#
# COMPACT_ATOMS: atom_id res chain seq x y z
N MET A 1 13.59 15.18 -6.12
CA MET A 1 13.71 14.73 -4.71
C MET A 1 13.51 13.24 -4.75
N SER A 2 14.27 12.47 -3.95
CA SER A 2 14.05 11.02 -3.83
C SER A 2 12.72 10.78 -3.09
N ALA A 3 12.01 9.70 -3.43
CA ALA A 3 10.80 9.29 -2.72
C ALA A 3 11.11 8.95 -1.25
N ASP A 4 10.14 9.18 -0.37
CA ASP A 4 10.23 8.72 1.02
C ASP A 4 9.89 7.22 1.12
N LEU A 5 10.47 6.55 2.12
CA LEU A 5 10.03 5.21 2.49
C LEU A 5 8.88 5.33 3.53
N GLY A 6 7.81 4.57 3.32
CA GLY A 6 6.67 4.45 4.24
C GLY A 6 6.54 3.03 4.79
N LEU A 7 5.69 2.83 5.80
CA LEU A 7 5.34 1.51 6.34
C LEU A 7 3.85 1.23 6.12
N GLY A 8 3.55 0.16 5.37
CA GLY A 8 2.20 -0.39 5.22
C GLY A 8 1.89 -1.42 6.31
N LEU A 9 0.72 -1.29 6.93
CA LEU A 9 0.29 -2.14 8.05
C LEU A 9 -0.61 -3.32 7.62
N ALA A 10 -0.78 -3.56 6.32
CA ALA A 10 -1.62 -4.64 5.82
C ALA A 10 -1.21 -6.01 6.36
N ALA A 11 0.09 -6.27 6.41
CA ALA A 11 0.63 -7.55 6.82
C ALA A 11 0.66 -7.78 8.34
N ILE A 12 0.60 -6.73 9.16
CA ILE A 12 0.61 -6.84 10.63
C ILE A 12 -0.76 -6.61 11.25
N GLY A 13 -1.64 -5.88 10.57
CA GLY A 13 -2.95 -5.52 11.11
C GLY A 13 -3.95 -6.67 11.20
N ARG A 14 -3.71 -7.78 10.50
CA ARG A 14 -4.60 -8.95 10.41
C ARG A 14 -3.85 -10.27 10.53
N PRO A 15 -4.52 -11.36 10.98
CA PRO A 15 -3.89 -12.66 11.20
C PRO A 15 -3.38 -13.32 9.91
N ALA A 16 -4.04 -13.12 8.76
CA ALA A 16 -3.67 -13.68 7.47
C ALA A 16 -3.42 -12.59 6.41
N TYR A 17 -2.44 -12.77 5.55
CA TYR A 17 -2.13 -11.86 4.43
C TYR A 17 -1.32 -12.54 3.33
N ILE A 18 -1.44 -12.03 2.10
CA ILE A 18 -0.81 -12.54 0.89
C ILE A 18 0.65 -12.08 0.77
N THR A 19 1.57 -12.74 1.47
CA THR A 19 3.01 -12.45 1.40
C THR A 19 3.82 -13.71 1.70
N LEU A 20 4.80 -14.01 0.85
CA LEU A 20 5.65 -15.19 1.01
C LEU A 20 6.38 -15.22 2.36
N GLY A 21 6.19 -16.30 3.10
CA GLY A 21 6.91 -16.58 4.34
C GLY A 21 6.54 -15.71 5.54
N ARG A 22 5.49 -14.90 5.45
CA ARG A 22 5.01 -14.05 6.55
C ARG A 22 4.66 -14.85 7.81
N ASP A 23 4.12 -16.02 7.63
CA ASP A 23 3.69 -16.90 8.73
C ASP A 23 4.83 -17.23 9.69
N ALA A 24 6.04 -17.43 9.15
CA ALA A 24 7.24 -17.67 9.96
C ALA A 24 7.79 -16.41 10.66
N ASP A 25 7.39 -15.22 10.22
CA ASP A 25 7.89 -13.93 10.73
C ASP A 25 7.01 -13.35 11.84
N LEU A 26 5.75 -13.78 11.90
CA LEU A 26 4.83 -13.34 12.96
C LEU A 26 5.07 -14.08 14.26
N PRO A 27 4.73 -13.47 15.41
CA PRO A 27 4.76 -14.17 16.69
C PRO A 27 3.85 -15.40 16.65
N GLY A 28 4.22 -16.43 17.38
CA GLY A 28 3.38 -17.63 17.53
C GLY A 28 2.04 -17.33 18.22
N ASP A 29 2.01 -16.38 19.15
CA ASP A 29 0.78 -15.78 19.67
C ASP A 29 0.31 -14.69 18.70
N ARG A 30 -0.86 -14.91 18.09
CA ARG A 30 -1.54 -13.98 17.19
C ARG A 30 -2.76 -13.30 17.83
N SER A 31 -2.81 -13.30 19.15
CA SER A 31 -3.82 -12.52 19.86
C SER A 31 -3.74 -11.04 19.47
N PRO A 32 -4.86 -10.30 19.51
CA PRO A 32 -4.87 -8.87 19.22
C PRO A 32 -3.81 -8.09 19.99
N ALA A 33 -3.57 -8.44 21.27
CA ALA A 33 -2.56 -7.78 22.09
C ALA A 33 -1.13 -8.06 21.61
N ALA A 34 -0.82 -9.29 21.21
CA ALA A 34 0.50 -9.64 20.68
C ALA A 34 0.78 -8.97 19.33
N LEU A 35 -0.24 -8.91 18.44
CA LEU A 35 -0.14 -8.20 17.16
C LEU A 35 -0.01 -6.69 17.36
N GLU A 36 -0.72 -6.09 18.31
CA GLU A 36 -0.59 -4.68 18.68
C GLU A 36 0.81 -4.35 19.18
N ALA A 37 1.34 -5.14 20.10
CA ALA A 37 2.71 -4.96 20.61
C ALA A 37 3.73 -5.04 19.46
N ARG A 38 3.59 -5.99 18.55
CA ARG A 38 4.44 -6.09 17.35
C ARG A 38 4.27 -4.90 16.43
N ALA A 39 3.04 -4.43 16.21
CA ALA A 39 2.78 -3.25 15.38
C ALA A 39 3.46 -2.00 15.98
N HIS A 40 3.37 -1.79 17.31
CA HIS A 40 4.03 -0.69 17.99
C HIS A 40 5.57 -0.79 17.88
N GLU A 41 6.14 -1.99 18.07
CA GLU A 41 7.59 -2.20 17.86
C GLU A 41 8.04 -1.84 16.43
N LEU A 42 7.23 -2.20 15.42
CA LEU A 42 7.50 -1.83 14.02
C LEU A 42 7.38 -0.32 13.78
N LEU A 43 6.36 0.32 14.35
CA LEU A 43 6.15 1.75 14.24
C LEU A 43 7.30 2.53 14.90
N ASP A 44 7.74 2.12 16.09
CA ASP A 44 8.89 2.72 16.77
C ASP A 44 10.19 2.51 15.97
N THR A 45 10.39 1.29 15.44
CA THR A 45 11.53 1.00 14.57
C THR A 45 11.48 1.87 13.30
N ALA A 46 10.31 2.04 12.69
CA ALA A 46 10.12 2.88 11.52
C ALA A 46 10.54 4.33 11.77
N VAL A 47 10.07 4.92 12.87
CA VAL A 47 10.51 6.26 13.28
C VAL A 47 12.01 6.31 13.51
N GLY A 48 12.57 5.30 14.18
CA GLY A 48 14.00 5.20 14.45
C GLY A 48 14.89 5.13 13.19
N VAL A 49 14.36 4.62 12.07
CA VAL A 49 15.02 4.62 10.76
C VAL A 49 14.53 5.74 9.84
N GLY A 50 13.84 6.75 10.36
CA GLY A 50 13.43 7.93 9.60
C GLY A 50 12.21 7.74 8.70
N ILE A 51 11.36 6.73 8.95
CA ILE A 51 10.07 6.56 8.28
C ILE A 51 9.01 7.32 9.05
N GLY A 52 8.28 8.20 8.36
CA GLY A 52 7.23 9.03 8.95
C GLY A 52 5.87 8.91 8.27
N TRP A 53 5.72 8.01 7.27
CA TRP A 53 4.45 7.74 6.61
C TRP A 53 3.96 6.33 6.95
N PHE A 54 2.72 6.21 7.45
CA PHE A 54 2.09 4.95 7.85
C PHE A 54 0.80 4.75 7.06
N ASP A 55 0.62 3.57 6.46
CA ASP A 55 -0.50 3.28 5.58
C ASP A 55 -1.35 2.13 6.15
N ALA A 56 -2.63 2.40 6.38
CA ALA A 56 -3.63 1.47 6.89
C ALA A 56 -4.81 1.31 5.91
N ALA A 57 -5.80 0.53 6.30
CA ALA A 57 -7.11 0.43 5.69
C ALA A 57 -8.11 -0.18 6.66
N ARG A 58 -9.41 0.07 6.44
CA ARG A 58 -10.49 -0.57 7.20
C ARG A 58 -10.46 -2.10 7.12
N SER A 59 -10.05 -2.63 5.96
CA SER A 59 -9.92 -4.08 5.77
C SER A 59 -8.62 -4.68 6.30
N TYR A 60 -7.69 -3.87 6.84
CA TYR A 60 -6.45 -4.40 7.43
C TYR A 60 -6.66 -4.83 8.89
N GLY A 61 -7.76 -5.51 9.18
CA GLY A 61 -8.09 -5.99 10.50
C GLY A 61 -8.05 -4.87 11.55
N ARG A 62 -7.05 -4.90 12.44
CA ARG A 62 -6.91 -3.93 13.54
C ARG A 62 -5.87 -2.84 13.30
N ALA A 63 -5.37 -2.66 12.07
CA ALA A 63 -4.29 -1.71 11.78
C ALA A 63 -4.59 -0.28 12.22
N GLU A 64 -5.81 0.24 11.98
CA GLU A 64 -6.20 1.57 12.44
C GLU A 64 -6.28 1.66 13.97
N GLN A 65 -6.73 0.59 14.65
CA GLN A 65 -6.76 0.52 16.12
C GLN A 65 -5.34 0.57 16.68
N PHE A 66 -4.39 -0.21 16.12
CA PHE A 66 -2.99 -0.19 16.54
C PHE A 66 -2.35 1.18 16.35
N LEU A 67 -2.69 1.88 15.26
CA LEU A 67 -2.25 3.26 15.05
C LEU A 67 -2.88 4.23 16.06
N SER A 68 -4.15 4.03 16.43
CA SER A 68 -4.86 4.92 17.36
C SER A 68 -4.31 4.86 18.78
N THR A 69 -3.80 3.70 19.20
CA THR A 69 -3.20 3.50 20.53
C THR A 69 -1.70 3.81 20.57
N TRP A 70 -1.05 3.95 19.42
CA TRP A 70 0.36 4.34 19.33
C TRP A 70 0.51 5.87 19.34
N SER A 71 1.36 6.37 20.24
CA SER A 71 1.55 7.81 20.47
C SER A 71 2.71 8.44 19.68
N GLY A 72 3.44 7.66 18.87
CA GLY A 72 4.57 8.17 18.10
C GLY A 72 4.16 9.12 16.97
N PRO A 73 5.12 9.88 16.43
CA PRO A 73 4.91 10.88 15.39
C PRO A 73 4.71 10.22 14.02
N GLY A 74 3.99 10.90 13.12
CA GLY A 74 3.91 10.49 11.72
C GLY A 74 2.60 10.84 11.04
N THR A 75 2.64 10.73 9.73
CA THR A 75 1.52 10.96 8.81
C THR A 75 0.81 9.64 8.54
N VAL A 76 -0.50 9.62 8.61
CA VAL A 76 -1.29 8.42 8.40
C VAL A 76 -2.15 8.54 7.15
N SER A 77 -2.11 7.52 6.29
CA SER A 77 -3.12 7.29 5.25
C SER A 77 -3.98 6.08 5.59
N SER A 78 -5.26 6.12 5.25
CA SER A 78 -6.13 4.96 5.36
C SER A 78 -7.07 4.85 4.17
N LYS A 79 -7.77 3.70 4.07
CA LYS A 79 -8.61 3.35 2.92
C LYS A 79 -9.94 2.75 3.36
N TRP A 80 -10.98 2.97 2.54
CA TRP A 80 -12.31 2.41 2.68
C TRP A 80 -12.73 1.62 1.44
N GLY A 81 -13.78 0.86 1.54
CA GLY A 81 -14.36 0.13 0.40
C GLY A 81 -14.17 -1.37 0.45
N TYR A 82 -13.48 -1.89 1.48
CA TYR A 82 -13.49 -3.30 1.84
C TYR A 82 -13.89 -3.46 3.30
N THR A 83 -14.71 -4.45 3.59
CA THR A 83 -15.02 -4.90 4.95
C THR A 83 -14.25 -6.18 5.22
N TYR A 84 -13.46 -6.21 6.30
CA TYR A 84 -12.78 -7.43 6.77
C TYR A 84 -13.83 -8.35 7.40
N THR A 85 -13.93 -9.58 6.93
CA THR A 85 -14.96 -10.54 7.30
C THR A 85 -14.40 -11.89 7.76
N ALA A 86 -13.08 -12.05 7.81
CA ALA A 86 -12.45 -13.31 8.19
C ALA A 86 -12.78 -13.77 9.64
N GLU A 87 -13.30 -12.88 10.49
CA GLU A 87 -13.78 -13.22 11.84
C GLU A 87 -15.30 -13.56 11.86
N ASP A 88 -16.01 -13.41 10.73
CA ASP A 88 -17.44 -13.69 10.61
C ASP A 88 -17.67 -15.06 9.91
N PRO A 89 -18.06 -16.12 10.65
CA PRO A 89 -18.22 -17.45 10.09
C PRO A 89 -19.40 -17.57 9.13
N THR A 90 -20.22 -16.55 8.99
CA THR A 90 -21.37 -16.52 8.07
C THR A 90 -21.00 -16.00 6.68
N VAL A 91 -19.80 -15.44 6.51
CA VAL A 91 -19.30 -14.89 5.24
C VAL A 91 -18.17 -15.76 4.71
N ASP A 92 -18.37 -16.35 3.54
CA ASP A 92 -17.37 -17.18 2.86
C ASP A 92 -16.38 -16.33 2.05
N ALA A 93 -15.78 -15.35 2.71
CA ALA A 93 -14.73 -14.50 2.15
C ALA A 93 -14.01 -13.75 3.27
N ASP A 94 -12.70 -13.59 3.18
CA ASP A 94 -11.90 -12.82 4.15
C ASP A 94 -12.16 -11.31 4.07
N GLU A 95 -12.54 -10.82 2.90
CA GLU A 95 -12.85 -9.41 2.63
C GLU A 95 -13.99 -9.29 1.60
N VAL A 96 -14.91 -8.36 1.85
CA VAL A 96 -15.97 -8.00 0.91
C VAL A 96 -15.74 -6.59 0.39
N LYS A 97 -15.60 -6.45 -0.93
CA LYS A 97 -15.43 -5.16 -1.63
C LYS A 97 -16.79 -4.51 -1.88
N THR A 98 -16.98 -3.29 -1.38
CA THR A 98 -18.21 -2.52 -1.56
C THR A 98 -17.88 -1.03 -1.67
N HIS A 99 -18.04 -0.47 -2.88
CA HIS A 99 -17.85 0.95 -3.15
C HIS A 99 -19.21 1.64 -3.30
N ASP A 100 -19.92 1.79 -2.18
CA ASP A 100 -21.22 2.48 -2.12
C ASP A 100 -21.26 3.53 -1.00
N LEU A 101 -22.23 4.42 -1.06
CA LEU A 101 -22.39 5.51 -0.10
C LEU A 101 -22.59 5.04 1.35
N PRO A 102 -23.41 4.01 1.67
CA PRO A 102 -23.55 3.52 3.04
C PRO A 102 -22.22 2.99 3.63
N THR A 103 -21.44 2.23 2.85
CA THR A 103 -20.13 1.71 3.27
C THR A 103 -19.16 2.85 3.52
N PHE A 104 -19.12 3.84 2.62
CA PHE A 104 -18.28 5.02 2.81
C PHE A 104 -18.63 5.76 4.09
N GLN A 105 -19.90 6.09 4.32
CA GLN A 105 -20.35 6.86 5.49
C GLN A 105 -19.99 6.15 6.80
N ARG A 106 -20.24 4.86 6.88
CA ARG A 106 -19.88 4.04 8.06
C ARG A 106 -18.37 4.02 8.29
N GLN A 107 -17.60 3.66 7.27
CA GLN A 107 -16.15 3.51 7.39
C GLN A 107 -15.43 4.86 7.59
N TRP A 108 -15.94 5.93 7.01
CA TRP A 108 -15.45 7.29 7.27
C TRP A 108 -15.62 7.67 8.75
N ALA A 109 -16.79 7.44 9.33
CA ALA A 109 -17.04 7.73 10.74
C ALA A 109 -16.12 6.91 11.66
N GLU A 110 -15.94 5.61 11.37
CA GLU A 110 -15.07 4.71 12.12
C GLU A 110 -13.59 5.14 12.04
N THR A 111 -13.09 5.44 10.84
CA THR A 111 -11.71 5.89 10.63
C THR A 111 -11.44 7.23 11.32
N ARG A 112 -12.37 8.19 11.22
CA ARG A 112 -12.25 9.49 11.88
C ARG A 112 -12.25 9.37 13.41
N ALA A 113 -13.03 8.45 13.96
CA ALA A 113 -13.05 8.19 15.40
C ALA A 113 -11.70 7.63 15.92
N LEU A 114 -11.02 6.80 15.11
CA LEU A 114 -9.74 6.18 15.48
C LEU A 114 -8.54 7.10 15.22
N LEU A 115 -8.48 7.72 14.05
CA LEU A 115 -7.28 8.42 13.57
C LEU A 115 -7.33 9.95 13.74
N GLY A 116 -8.55 10.51 13.83
CA GLY A 116 -8.72 11.95 14.04
C GLY A 116 -7.94 12.81 13.04
N ASP A 117 -7.22 13.79 13.56
CA ASP A 117 -6.41 14.73 12.77
C ASP A 117 -5.08 14.14 12.26
N ARG A 118 -4.73 12.90 12.67
CA ARG A 118 -3.57 12.19 12.12
C ARG A 118 -3.83 11.68 10.69
N LEU A 119 -5.10 11.60 10.26
CA LEU A 119 -5.47 11.16 8.92
C LEU A 119 -5.18 12.25 7.89
N ALA A 120 -4.12 12.08 7.12
CA ALA A 120 -3.67 13.04 6.11
C ALA A 120 -4.07 12.66 4.67
N LEU A 121 -4.53 11.43 4.45
CA LEU A 121 -5.03 10.95 3.17
C LEU A 121 -6.07 9.85 3.40
N TYR A 122 -7.25 9.98 2.80
CA TYR A 122 -8.27 8.93 2.82
C TYR A 122 -8.56 8.44 1.41
N ALA A 123 -8.42 7.15 1.17
CA ALA A 123 -8.41 6.60 -0.17
C ALA A 123 -9.52 5.57 -0.41
N VAL A 124 -10.03 5.50 -1.64
CA VAL A 124 -10.85 4.37 -2.10
C VAL A 124 -9.95 3.16 -2.28
N HIS A 125 -10.29 2.02 -1.71
CA HIS A 125 -9.46 0.83 -1.73
C HIS A 125 -9.67 0.01 -3.01
N SER A 126 -8.59 -0.21 -3.79
CA SER A 126 -8.59 -1.04 -5.02
C SER A 126 -9.63 -0.63 -6.06
N LEU A 127 -9.67 0.66 -6.38
CA LEU A 127 -10.54 1.19 -7.43
C LEU A 127 -10.08 0.64 -8.79
N THR A 128 -11.02 0.07 -9.55
CA THR A 128 -10.80 -0.43 -10.92
C THR A 128 -11.68 0.34 -11.89
N VAL A 129 -11.43 0.21 -13.18
CA VAL A 129 -12.23 0.91 -14.20
C VAL A 129 -13.69 0.49 -14.22
N GLU A 130 -14.00 -0.70 -13.70
CA GLU A 130 -15.35 -1.26 -13.61
C GLU A 130 -16.06 -0.92 -12.30
N SER A 131 -15.40 -0.20 -11.39
CA SER A 131 -16.00 0.13 -10.09
C SER A 131 -17.28 0.96 -10.27
N PRO A 132 -18.38 0.63 -9.55
CA PRO A 132 -19.62 1.39 -9.62
C PRO A 132 -19.47 2.83 -9.07
N LEU A 133 -18.43 3.11 -8.29
CA LEU A 133 -18.16 4.44 -7.76
C LEU A 133 -18.11 5.53 -8.83
N TRP A 134 -17.61 5.19 -10.03
CA TRP A 134 -17.44 6.19 -11.10
C TRP A 134 -18.75 6.83 -11.59
N ASP A 135 -19.88 6.13 -11.39
CA ASP A 135 -21.20 6.50 -11.88
C ASP A 135 -22.22 6.71 -10.72
N ASP A 136 -21.73 6.75 -9.46
CA ASP A 136 -22.55 7.01 -8.26
C ASP A 136 -22.45 8.48 -7.85
N ASP A 137 -23.29 9.33 -8.43
CA ASP A 137 -23.31 10.78 -8.16
C ASP A 137 -23.44 11.10 -6.67
N ALA A 138 -24.27 10.35 -5.93
CA ALA A 138 -24.49 10.61 -4.51
C ALA A 138 -23.23 10.36 -3.69
N LEU A 139 -22.49 9.29 -4.01
CA LEU A 139 -21.21 8.97 -3.39
C LEU A 139 -20.15 9.99 -3.80
N LEU A 140 -20.08 10.36 -5.09
CA LEU A 140 -19.10 11.32 -5.60
C LEU A 140 -19.26 12.70 -4.93
N HIS A 141 -20.50 13.22 -4.82
CA HIS A 141 -20.77 14.46 -4.11
C HIS A 141 -20.41 14.37 -2.62
N ARG A 142 -20.71 13.24 -1.96
CA ARG A 142 -20.31 13.03 -0.57
C ARG A 142 -18.81 12.99 -0.37
N LEU A 143 -18.08 12.40 -1.29
CA LEU A 143 -16.59 12.44 -1.30
C LEU A 143 -16.09 13.88 -1.48
N ALA A 144 -16.70 14.64 -2.41
CA ALA A 144 -16.33 16.04 -2.63
C ALA A 144 -16.54 16.91 -1.37
N GLU A 145 -17.61 16.70 -0.60
CA GLU A 145 -17.79 17.36 0.70
C GLU A 145 -16.65 17.08 1.67
N VAL A 146 -16.11 15.85 1.70
CA VAL A 146 -14.97 15.48 2.57
C VAL A 146 -13.69 16.14 2.08
N ARG A 147 -13.47 16.19 0.77
CA ARG A 147 -12.35 16.93 0.15
C ARG A 147 -12.42 18.41 0.52
N ASP A 148 -13.57 19.03 0.38
CA ASP A 148 -13.80 20.47 0.61
C ASP A 148 -13.70 20.83 2.10
N ALA A 149 -13.97 19.86 2.98
CA ALA A 149 -13.68 19.97 4.41
C ALA A 149 -12.19 19.85 4.77
N GLY A 150 -11.32 19.67 3.77
CA GLY A 150 -9.87 19.70 3.93
C GLY A 150 -9.18 18.34 4.09
N THR A 151 -9.89 17.22 3.88
CA THR A 151 -9.25 15.90 3.86
C THR A 151 -8.86 15.52 2.44
N PRO A 152 -7.55 15.40 2.11
CA PRO A 152 -7.10 14.90 0.82
C PRO A 152 -7.67 13.53 0.51
N LEU A 153 -8.23 13.36 -0.69
CA LEU A 153 -8.76 12.09 -1.17
C LEU A 153 -7.85 11.48 -2.23
N GLY A 154 -7.85 10.15 -2.26
CA GLY A 154 -7.15 9.37 -3.26
C GLY A 154 -7.81 8.02 -3.49
N PHE A 155 -7.13 7.15 -4.20
CA PHE A 155 -7.52 5.75 -4.34
C PHE A 155 -6.31 4.86 -4.50
N SER A 156 -6.46 3.58 -4.15
CA SER A 156 -5.50 2.55 -4.57
C SER A 156 -6.05 1.79 -5.77
N THR A 157 -5.15 1.24 -6.58
CA THR A 157 -5.49 0.45 -7.76
C THR A 157 -5.22 -1.04 -7.56
N SER A 158 -5.79 -1.88 -8.41
CA SER A 158 -5.55 -3.32 -8.46
C SER A 158 -5.83 -3.86 -9.86
N GLY A 159 -5.11 -4.91 -10.25
CA GLY A 159 -5.30 -5.60 -11.52
C GLY A 159 -4.48 -5.02 -12.69
N PRO A 160 -4.42 -5.72 -13.83
CA PRO A 160 -3.57 -5.35 -14.96
C PRO A 160 -3.94 -4.02 -15.62
N ARG A 161 -5.18 -3.55 -15.43
CA ARG A 161 -5.68 -2.28 -15.96
C ARG A 161 -5.55 -1.10 -14.98
N GLN A 162 -4.61 -1.16 -14.03
CA GLN A 162 -4.42 -0.10 -13.05
C GLN A 162 -4.09 1.27 -13.70
N ALA A 163 -3.39 1.30 -14.83
CA ALA A 163 -3.08 2.53 -15.54
C ALA A 163 -4.34 3.26 -16.04
N ASP A 164 -5.33 2.51 -16.54
CA ASP A 164 -6.61 3.09 -17.00
C ASP A 164 -7.39 3.71 -15.83
N ALA A 165 -7.40 3.04 -14.68
CA ALA A 165 -8.04 3.57 -13.48
C ALA A 165 -7.36 4.86 -12.98
N VAL A 166 -6.02 4.94 -13.04
CA VAL A 166 -5.26 6.16 -12.71
C VAL A 166 -5.68 7.31 -13.61
N ARG A 167 -5.68 7.12 -14.94
CA ARG A 167 -6.06 8.16 -15.90
C ARG A 167 -7.51 8.62 -15.72
N ARG A 168 -8.45 7.66 -15.54
CA ARG A 168 -9.86 8.01 -15.25
C ARG A 168 -9.98 8.85 -13.97
N GLY A 169 -9.20 8.53 -12.93
CA GLY A 169 -9.18 9.31 -11.69
C GLY A 169 -8.61 10.72 -11.86
N VAL A 170 -7.56 10.90 -12.69
CA VAL A 170 -6.97 12.21 -12.98
C VAL A 170 -7.97 13.13 -13.70
N GLU A 171 -8.79 12.57 -14.57
CA GLU A 171 -9.81 13.30 -15.34
C GLU A 171 -11.08 13.61 -14.54
N LEU A 172 -11.31 12.89 -13.40
CA LEU A 172 -12.55 13.02 -12.65
C LEU A 172 -12.67 14.37 -11.95
N GLN A 173 -13.70 15.12 -12.33
CA GLN A 173 -14.07 16.39 -11.71
C GLN A 173 -15.42 16.23 -11.01
N VAL A 174 -15.54 16.72 -9.78
CA VAL A 174 -16.78 16.74 -9.00
C VAL A 174 -16.90 18.09 -8.32
N ASP A 175 -18.06 18.72 -8.43
CA ASP A 175 -18.37 20.04 -7.83
C ASP A 175 -17.33 21.12 -8.18
N GLY A 176 -16.89 21.11 -9.44
CA GLY A 176 -16.01 22.14 -10.02
C GLY A 176 -14.53 21.98 -9.70
N GLY A 177 -14.11 20.84 -9.14
CA GLY A 177 -12.70 20.56 -8.87
C GLY A 177 -12.32 19.08 -9.01
N PRO A 178 -11.02 18.76 -9.10
CA PRO A 178 -10.56 17.38 -9.12
C PRO A 178 -10.96 16.68 -7.81
N LEU A 179 -11.55 15.48 -7.91
CA LEU A 179 -11.97 14.75 -6.71
C LEU A 179 -10.78 14.18 -5.95
N PHE A 180 -9.79 13.67 -6.66
CA PHE A 180 -8.62 13.02 -6.08
C PHE A 180 -7.36 13.85 -6.22
N SER A 181 -6.42 13.68 -5.30
CA SER A 181 -5.11 14.31 -5.29
C SER A 181 -3.98 13.32 -4.96
N ALA A 182 -4.31 12.03 -4.87
CA ALA A 182 -3.32 10.99 -4.59
C ALA A 182 -3.75 9.65 -5.20
N VAL A 183 -2.74 8.84 -5.53
CA VAL A 183 -2.95 7.45 -5.97
C VAL A 183 -1.93 6.53 -5.32
N GLN A 184 -2.36 5.29 -5.00
CA GLN A 184 -1.50 4.23 -4.52
C GLN A 184 -1.60 3.04 -5.47
N SER A 185 -0.51 2.70 -6.18
CA SER A 185 -0.51 1.64 -7.20
C SER A 185 0.60 0.62 -6.93
N THR A 186 0.40 -0.59 -7.44
CA THR A 186 1.45 -1.59 -7.51
C THR A 186 2.44 -1.18 -8.58
N TRP A 187 3.69 -0.95 -8.18
CA TRP A 187 4.83 -0.83 -9.07
C TRP A 187 6.04 -1.53 -8.46
N ASN A 188 6.68 -2.40 -9.22
CA ASN A 188 7.93 -3.06 -8.86
C ASN A 188 8.64 -3.52 -10.14
N LEU A 189 9.83 -4.13 -9.99
CA LEU A 189 10.63 -4.57 -11.14
C LEU A 189 9.96 -5.66 -12.01
N LEU A 190 8.94 -6.37 -11.49
CA LEU A 190 8.17 -7.37 -12.25
C LEU A 190 6.91 -6.77 -12.88
N GLU A 191 6.36 -5.70 -12.32
CA GLU A 191 5.12 -5.05 -12.80
C GLU A 191 5.31 -3.52 -12.86
N PRO A 192 6.04 -3.00 -13.85
CA PRO A 192 6.26 -1.57 -14.01
C PRO A 192 5.22 -0.86 -14.89
N SER A 193 4.24 -1.57 -15.44
CA SER A 193 3.35 -1.10 -16.52
C SER A 193 2.57 0.18 -16.21
N VAL A 194 2.25 0.41 -14.94
CA VAL A 194 1.52 1.61 -14.50
C VAL A 194 2.37 2.89 -14.49
N GLY A 195 3.70 2.76 -14.60
CA GLY A 195 4.65 3.87 -14.49
C GLY A 195 4.29 5.13 -15.29
N PRO A 196 3.97 5.02 -16.60
CA PRO A 196 3.55 6.19 -17.40
C PRO A 196 2.32 6.92 -16.84
N ALA A 197 1.29 6.19 -16.39
CA ALA A 197 0.10 6.81 -15.81
C ALA A 197 0.39 7.46 -14.44
N LEU A 198 1.30 6.90 -13.65
CA LEU A 198 1.77 7.52 -12.41
C LEU A 198 2.57 8.80 -12.66
N ALA A 199 3.35 8.85 -13.74
CA ALA A 199 4.03 10.08 -14.16
C ALA A 199 3.03 11.16 -14.59
N GLU A 200 1.96 10.80 -15.29
CA GLU A 200 0.85 11.71 -15.63
C GLU A 200 0.16 12.25 -14.37
N ALA A 201 -0.15 11.40 -13.40
CA ALA A 201 -0.73 11.80 -12.11
C ALA A 201 0.20 12.74 -11.33
N ALA A 202 1.49 12.43 -11.24
CA ALA A 202 2.48 13.29 -10.58
C ALA A 202 2.62 14.65 -11.28
N ALA A 203 2.59 14.70 -12.63
CA ALA A 203 2.60 15.93 -13.40
C ALA A 203 1.33 16.77 -13.15
N ALA A 204 0.20 16.15 -12.83
CA ALA A 204 -1.02 16.81 -12.38
C ALA A 204 -0.98 17.27 -10.90
N GLY A 205 0.16 17.11 -10.22
CA GLY A 205 0.36 17.52 -8.83
C GLY A 205 -0.08 16.50 -7.78
N TRP A 206 -0.38 15.26 -8.19
CA TRP A 206 -0.81 14.22 -7.27
C TRP A 206 0.34 13.64 -6.45
N ARG A 207 0.03 13.22 -5.24
CA ARG A 207 0.93 12.38 -4.45
C ARG A 207 0.82 10.92 -4.92
N VAL A 208 1.94 10.33 -5.29
CA VAL A 208 2.01 8.95 -5.78
C VAL A 208 2.64 8.06 -4.71
N LEU A 209 1.88 7.08 -4.24
CA LEU A 209 2.33 6.05 -3.32
C LEU A 209 2.55 4.74 -4.08
N VAL A 210 3.66 4.08 -3.83
CA VAL A 210 3.95 2.76 -4.39
C VAL A 210 3.67 1.70 -3.34
N LYS A 211 2.86 0.70 -3.68
CA LYS A 211 2.66 -0.51 -2.91
C LYS A 211 3.25 -1.73 -3.62
N GLU A 212 3.46 -2.80 -2.86
CA GLU A 212 3.99 -4.07 -3.38
C GLU A 212 5.36 -3.94 -4.08
N GLY A 213 6.20 -3.02 -3.62
CA GLY A 213 7.52 -2.77 -4.21
C GLY A 213 8.48 -3.97 -4.22
N VAL A 214 8.20 -4.97 -3.36
CA VAL A 214 8.91 -6.27 -3.34
C VAL A 214 8.07 -7.43 -3.89
N ALA A 215 7.00 -7.13 -4.66
CA ALA A 215 6.13 -8.11 -5.32
C ALA A 215 5.65 -9.23 -4.37
N ASN A 216 5.10 -8.87 -3.20
CA ASN A 216 4.62 -9.80 -2.17
C ASN A 216 5.68 -10.82 -1.71
N GLY A 217 6.94 -10.41 -1.69
CA GLY A 217 8.09 -11.24 -1.29
C GLY A 217 8.82 -11.94 -2.44
N ARG A 218 8.32 -11.87 -3.67
CA ARG A 218 8.96 -12.46 -4.85
C ARG A 218 10.32 -11.81 -5.17
N LEU A 219 10.52 -10.55 -4.82
CA LEU A 219 11.78 -9.80 -4.98
C LEU A 219 12.60 -9.74 -3.68
N THR A 220 12.47 -10.74 -2.83
CA THR A 220 13.26 -10.92 -1.61
C THR A 220 14.07 -12.22 -1.67
N ASP A 221 14.92 -12.46 -0.70
CA ASP A 221 15.68 -13.72 -0.59
C ASP A 221 14.80 -14.97 -0.63
N ARG A 222 13.55 -14.87 -0.18
CA ARG A 222 12.62 -16.01 -0.17
C ARG A 222 12.01 -16.33 -1.54
N GLY A 223 11.80 -15.28 -2.36
CA GLY A 223 11.11 -15.45 -3.64
C GLY A 223 12.04 -15.58 -4.84
N LEU A 224 13.28 -15.13 -4.72
CA LEU A 224 14.19 -15.12 -5.85
C LEU A 224 14.84 -16.51 -6.09
N PRO A 225 14.88 -16.98 -7.36
CA PRO A 225 15.59 -18.19 -7.71
C PRO A 225 17.10 -18.03 -7.54
N ALA A 226 17.80 -19.15 -7.43
CA ALA A 226 19.26 -19.17 -7.51
C ALA A 226 19.72 -18.57 -8.86
N GLY A 227 20.75 -17.71 -8.84
CA GLY A 227 21.26 -17.05 -10.04
C GLY A 227 20.44 -15.85 -10.53
N SER A 228 19.45 -15.37 -9.74
CA SER A 228 18.71 -14.16 -10.06
C SER A 228 19.66 -12.95 -10.23
N PRO A 229 19.53 -12.15 -11.32
CA PRO A 229 20.30 -10.92 -11.49
C PRO A 229 20.13 -9.94 -10.34
N LEU A 230 18.92 -9.85 -9.78
CA LEU A 230 18.62 -8.98 -8.62
C LEU A 230 19.40 -9.42 -7.38
N ARG A 231 19.55 -10.74 -7.15
CA ARG A 231 20.36 -11.26 -6.05
C ARG A 231 21.84 -10.91 -6.25
N ALA A 232 22.38 -11.14 -7.45
CA ALA A 232 23.76 -10.79 -7.75
C ALA A 232 24.05 -9.28 -7.58
N ALA A 233 23.09 -8.44 -7.96
CA ALA A 233 23.16 -7.00 -7.77
C ALA A 233 23.14 -6.60 -6.27
N ALA A 234 22.28 -7.24 -5.48
CA ALA A 234 22.18 -7.03 -4.04
C ALA A 234 23.48 -7.47 -3.31
N ASP A 235 24.01 -8.64 -3.67
CA ASP A 235 25.28 -9.13 -3.13
C ASP A 235 26.44 -8.17 -3.43
N ALA A 236 26.51 -7.64 -4.66
CA ALA A 236 27.51 -6.65 -5.05
C ALA A 236 27.39 -5.33 -4.31
N ALA A 237 26.17 -4.93 -3.96
CA ALA A 237 25.88 -3.72 -3.18
C ALA A 237 25.97 -3.94 -1.66
N GLY A 238 26.14 -5.18 -1.19
CA GLY A 238 26.18 -5.53 0.23
C GLY A 238 24.85 -5.32 0.98
N VAL A 239 23.72 -5.44 0.28
CA VAL A 239 22.36 -5.26 0.82
C VAL A 239 21.45 -6.45 0.45
N GLY A 240 20.24 -6.49 1.02
CA GLY A 240 19.23 -7.47 0.61
C GLY A 240 18.59 -7.13 -0.75
N PRO A 241 18.09 -8.14 -1.50
CA PRO A 241 17.36 -7.89 -2.75
C PRO A 241 16.15 -6.99 -2.60
N ASP A 242 15.48 -7.05 -1.45
CA ASP A 242 14.39 -6.17 -1.05
C ASP A 242 14.81 -4.68 -1.06
N ALA A 243 16.01 -4.38 -0.59
CA ALA A 243 16.54 -3.01 -0.60
C ALA A 243 16.78 -2.51 -2.04
N VAL A 244 17.32 -3.34 -2.93
CA VAL A 244 17.51 -2.98 -4.36
C VAL A 244 16.17 -2.79 -5.05
N ALA A 245 15.19 -3.68 -4.82
CA ALA A 245 13.86 -3.56 -5.42
C ALA A 245 13.13 -2.28 -4.97
N LEU A 246 13.19 -1.96 -3.68
CA LEU A 246 12.60 -0.72 -3.14
C LEU A 246 13.36 0.51 -3.64
N ALA A 247 14.69 0.47 -3.73
CA ALA A 247 15.49 1.56 -4.29
C ALA A 247 15.10 1.86 -5.74
N ALA A 248 14.83 0.83 -6.56
CA ALA A 248 14.34 1.00 -7.92
C ALA A 248 12.99 1.74 -7.98
N ALA A 249 12.08 1.45 -7.05
CA ALA A 249 10.82 2.17 -6.93
C ALA A 249 11.03 3.61 -6.44
N MET A 250 11.90 3.82 -5.45
CA MET A 250 12.22 5.15 -4.91
C MET A 250 12.94 6.05 -5.92
N ALA A 251 13.65 5.47 -6.88
CA ALA A 251 14.33 6.21 -7.95
C ALA A 251 13.38 6.70 -9.04
N GLN A 252 12.11 6.27 -9.05
CA GLN A 252 11.14 6.76 -10.03
C GLN A 252 10.83 8.24 -9.76
N PRO A 253 10.96 9.14 -10.76
CA PRO A 253 10.83 10.58 -10.53
C PRO A 253 9.43 11.03 -10.12
N TRP A 254 8.42 10.19 -10.36
CA TRP A 254 7.03 10.41 -10.00
C TRP A 254 6.67 9.83 -8.62
N ALA A 255 7.51 9.00 -8.00
CA ALA A 255 7.20 8.39 -6.70
C ALA A 255 7.35 9.43 -5.58
N SER A 256 6.34 9.50 -4.70
CA SER A 256 6.38 10.32 -3.49
C SER A 256 6.71 9.49 -2.25
N VAL A 257 6.05 8.32 -2.12
CA VAL A 257 6.25 7.38 -1.00
C VAL A 257 6.28 5.96 -1.53
N VAL A 258 7.25 5.17 -1.10
CA VAL A 258 7.32 3.73 -1.38
C VAL A 258 7.05 2.97 -0.09
N LEU A 259 6.03 2.10 -0.09
CA LEU A 259 5.59 1.41 1.12
C LEU A 259 6.36 0.09 1.33
N SER A 260 7.01 -0.03 2.47
CA SER A 260 7.49 -1.30 3.00
C SER A 260 6.33 -2.09 3.61
N GLY A 261 6.25 -3.38 3.33
CA GLY A 261 5.32 -4.32 3.96
C GLY A 261 5.99 -5.19 5.03
N ALA A 262 7.07 -4.72 5.65
CA ALA A 262 7.79 -5.45 6.68
C ALA A 262 6.90 -5.78 7.88
N VAL A 263 7.09 -6.98 8.45
CA VAL A 263 6.40 -7.46 9.66
C VAL A 263 7.37 -7.70 10.83
N THR A 264 8.67 -7.53 10.59
CA THR A 264 9.70 -7.58 11.62
C THR A 264 10.61 -6.36 11.58
N PRO A 265 11.19 -5.93 12.72
CA PRO A 265 12.19 -4.88 12.77
C PRO A 265 13.41 -5.15 11.87
N ALA A 266 13.81 -6.41 11.72
CA ALA A 266 14.93 -6.79 10.86
C ALA A 266 14.62 -6.53 9.38
N GLN A 267 13.44 -6.96 8.90
CA GLN A 267 12.99 -6.67 7.54
C GLN A 267 12.89 -5.16 7.29
N LEU A 268 12.35 -4.41 8.26
CA LEU A 268 12.21 -2.97 8.11
C LEU A 268 13.55 -2.25 8.00
N ARG A 269 14.57 -2.68 8.76
CA ARG A 269 15.94 -2.16 8.65
C ARG A 269 16.57 -2.54 7.31
N SER A 270 16.35 -3.77 6.82
CA SER A 270 16.77 -4.18 5.48
C SER A 270 16.16 -3.29 4.41
N ASN A 271 14.84 -3.11 4.47
CA ASN A 271 14.12 -2.23 3.53
C ASN A 271 14.60 -0.77 3.61
N ALA A 272 14.95 -0.27 4.79
CA ALA A 272 15.42 1.10 4.97
C ALA A 272 16.78 1.35 4.28
N ALA A 273 17.60 0.32 4.09
CA ALA A 273 18.85 0.41 3.33
C ALA A 273 18.64 0.83 1.87
N ALA A 274 17.41 0.70 1.34
CA ALA A 274 17.05 1.16 -0.01
C ALA A 274 17.42 2.63 -0.29
N ARG A 275 17.45 3.47 0.75
CA ARG A 275 17.79 4.89 0.62
C ARG A 275 19.22 5.15 0.20
N ASP A 276 20.12 4.23 0.55
CA ASP A 276 21.56 4.37 0.35
C ASP A 276 22.06 3.52 -0.84
N VAL A 277 21.18 2.74 -1.47
CA VAL A 277 21.52 1.91 -2.61
C VAL A 277 21.78 2.78 -3.84
N VAL A 278 22.98 2.69 -4.37
CA VAL A 278 23.27 3.11 -5.74
C VAL A 278 22.76 2.04 -6.67
N LEU A 279 21.69 2.33 -7.43
CA LEU A 279 21.06 1.34 -8.29
C LEU A 279 22.07 0.78 -9.29
N PRO A 280 22.27 -0.55 -9.31
CA PRO A 280 23.05 -1.20 -10.34
C PRO A 280 22.28 -1.22 -11.66
N ASP A 281 23.01 -1.47 -12.75
CA ASP A 281 22.36 -1.79 -14.02
C ASP A 281 21.70 -3.18 -13.91
N LEU A 282 20.38 -3.21 -13.99
CA LEU A 282 19.58 -4.44 -13.92
C LEU A 282 19.02 -4.75 -15.30
N PRO A 283 19.00 -6.02 -15.72
CA PRO A 283 18.25 -6.41 -16.90
C PRO A 283 16.76 -6.13 -16.69
N ASP A 284 16.00 -6.06 -17.77
CA ASP A 284 14.54 -6.01 -17.71
C ASP A 284 14.00 -7.29 -17.05
N LEU A 285 13.27 -7.12 -15.95
CA LEU A 285 12.64 -8.20 -15.19
C LEU A 285 11.11 -8.18 -15.34
N ALA A 286 10.57 -7.27 -16.14
CA ALA A 286 9.13 -7.10 -16.27
C ALA A 286 8.45 -8.37 -16.78
N GLU A 287 7.32 -8.68 -16.19
CA GLU A 287 6.39 -9.71 -16.65
C GLU A 287 5.24 -9.05 -17.43
N GLU A 288 4.56 -9.81 -18.28
CA GLU A 288 3.30 -9.36 -18.84
C GLU A 288 2.31 -9.08 -17.70
N PRO A 289 1.61 -7.94 -17.69
CA PRO A 289 0.75 -7.54 -16.57
C PRO A 289 -0.26 -8.61 -16.16
N GLU A 290 -0.95 -9.24 -17.12
CA GLU A 290 -1.92 -10.30 -16.86
C GLU A 290 -1.28 -11.51 -16.16
N ALA A 291 -0.06 -11.89 -16.55
CA ALA A 291 0.67 -12.99 -15.95
C ALA A 291 1.12 -12.67 -14.53
N TYR A 292 1.63 -11.44 -14.31
CA TYR A 292 1.97 -10.97 -12.96
C TYR A 292 0.78 -11.03 -12.02
N TRP A 293 -0.37 -10.46 -12.44
CA TRP A 293 -1.57 -10.38 -11.62
C TRP A 293 -2.21 -11.75 -11.39
N ALA A 294 -2.16 -12.66 -12.35
CA ALA A 294 -2.58 -14.06 -12.17
C ALA A 294 -1.70 -14.78 -11.13
N THR A 295 -0.38 -14.63 -11.23
CA THR A 295 0.56 -15.17 -10.24
C THR A 295 0.30 -14.60 -8.86
N ARG A 296 0.16 -13.26 -8.74
CA ARG A 296 -0.14 -12.59 -7.47
C ARG A 296 -1.42 -13.11 -6.82
N SER A 297 -2.46 -13.32 -7.62
CA SER A 297 -3.77 -13.80 -7.12
C SER A 297 -3.73 -15.27 -6.65
N SER A 298 -2.75 -16.04 -7.12
CA SER A 298 -2.56 -17.45 -6.73
C SER A 298 -1.70 -17.62 -5.47
N LEU A 299 -1.07 -16.55 -4.96
CA LEU A 299 -0.28 -16.62 -3.74
C LEU A 299 -1.18 -16.95 -2.54
N PRO A 300 -0.74 -17.87 -1.67
CA PRO A 300 -1.55 -18.26 -0.51
C PRO A 300 -1.71 -17.10 0.48
N TRP A 301 -2.87 -17.05 1.10
CA TRP A 301 -3.11 -16.26 2.30
C TRP A 301 -2.60 -17.05 3.52
N ALA A 302 -1.56 -16.58 4.18
CA ALA A 302 -0.91 -17.24 5.30
C ALA A 302 -0.73 -16.29 6.51
#